data_20a3fe3aa3dfec4bdb40dea0980aeefa
#
_entry.id   20a3fe3aa3dfec4bdb40dea0980aeefa
#
_cell.length_a   1.000
_cell.length_b   1.000
_cell.length_c   1.000
_cell.angle_alpha   90.00
_cell.angle_beta   90.00
_cell.angle_gamma   90.00
#
_symmetry.space_group_name_H-M   'P 1'
#
loop_
_entity.id
_entity.type
_entity.pdbx_description
1 polymer ?
#
loop_
_entity_poly.entity_id
_entity_poly.type
_entity_poly.pdbx_seq_one_letter_code
_entity_poly.pdbx_strand_id
1 'polypeptide(L)'
;MKVGNLKYLAFEMGRWFESHDWLTYPNYAPHNRRFEIPFGNFGKRCDITLYLMLEHDLNTWINHDITIRLVLIDVAYGDNEPNEACLYSRLCHVGDTLEEDDMNEILSFMSFIRDCPNEVNRFVRNNDETDKYGLEWLMERKEEWTGQKKQAKEKKER
;
A
#
# COMPACT_ATOMS: atom_id res chain seq x y z
N MET A 1 -13.69 10.23 -4.54
CA MET A 1 -12.65 10.58 -5.53
C MET A 1 -12.99 9.93 -6.86
N LYS A 2 -13.08 10.71 -7.91
CA LYS A 2 -13.47 10.21 -9.21
C LYS A 2 -12.27 9.71 -10.01
N VAL A 3 -12.39 8.53 -10.62
CA VAL A 3 -11.34 7.97 -11.46
C VAL A 3 -11.42 8.61 -12.85
N GLY A 4 -10.52 9.55 -13.13
CA GLY A 4 -10.34 10.14 -14.44
C GLY A 4 -9.17 9.50 -15.17
N ASN A 5 -8.37 10.29 -15.86
CA ASN A 5 -7.12 9.78 -16.40
C ASN A 5 -6.07 9.59 -15.31
N LEU A 6 -4.96 8.94 -15.67
CA LEU A 6 -3.90 8.62 -14.71
C LEU A 6 -3.32 9.86 -14.03
N LYS A 7 -3.09 10.92 -14.80
CA LYS A 7 -2.55 12.19 -14.29
C LYS A 7 -3.50 12.84 -13.28
N TYR A 8 -4.79 12.87 -13.60
CA TYR A 8 -5.81 13.44 -12.72
C TYR A 8 -5.94 12.63 -11.41
N LEU A 9 -6.00 11.30 -11.53
CA LEU A 9 -6.10 10.43 -10.36
C LEU A 9 -4.88 10.59 -9.45
N ALA A 10 -3.68 10.66 -10.03
CA ALA A 10 -2.46 10.86 -9.25
C ALA A 10 -2.48 12.20 -8.50
N PHE A 11 -2.96 13.25 -9.14
CA PHE A 11 -3.09 14.57 -8.51
C PHE A 11 -4.07 14.54 -7.32
N GLU A 12 -5.25 13.95 -7.52
CA GLU A 12 -6.26 13.83 -6.47
C GLU A 12 -5.76 12.94 -5.31
N MET A 13 -5.05 11.87 -5.62
CA MET A 13 -4.48 10.97 -4.63
C MET A 13 -3.43 11.70 -3.76
N GLY A 14 -2.57 12.49 -4.40
CA GLY A 14 -1.58 13.30 -3.68
C GLY A 14 -2.23 14.30 -2.73
N ARG A 15 -3.27 14.97 -3.17
CA ARG A 15 -4.03 15.90 -2.32
C ARG A 15 -4.69 15.18 -1.14
N TRP A 16 -5.21 14.01 -1.38
CA TRP A 16 -5.83 13.20 -0.34
C TRP A 16 -4.82 12.78 0.72
N PHE A 17 -3.61 12.35 0.33
CA PHE A 17 -2.53 12.06 1.29
C PHE A 17 -2.18 13.29 2.14
N GLU A 18 -2.03 14.44 1.52
CA GLU A 18 -1.75 15.69 2.23
C GLU A 18 -2.85 16.02 3.24
N SER A 19 -4.11 15.86 2.86
CA SER A 19 -5.25 16.16 3.73
C SER A 19 -5.34 15.22 4.94
N HIS A 20 -4.68 14.07 4.89
CA HIS A 20 -4.62 13.09 5.97
C HIS A 20 -3.25 13.06 6.67
N ASP A 21 -2.45 14.10 6.46
CA ASP A 21 -1.13 14.27 7.09
C ASP A 21 -0.14 13.12 6.77
N TRP A 22 -0.25 12.53 5.59
CA TRP A 22 0.67 11.52 5.12
C TRP A 22 1.71 12.14 4.18
N LEU A 23 2.99 12.02 4.56
CA LEU A 23 4.09 12.40 3.68
C LEU A 23 4.29 11.31 2.63
N THR A 24 4.32 11.71 1.36
CA THR A 24 4.62 10.82 0.26
C THR A 24 5.59 11.50 -0.72
N TYR A 25 6.38 10.70 -1.43
CA TYR A 25 7.27 11.18 -2.48
C TYR A 25 6.77 10.69 -3.84
N PRO A 26 6.12 11.57 -4.62
CA PRO A 26 5.61 11.15 -5.92
C PRO A 26 6.73 10.98 -6.96
N ASN A 27 6.61 9.94 -7.77
CA ASN A 27 7.46 9.69 -8.92
C ASN A 27 6.58 9.39 -10.13
N TYR A 28 6.72 10.18 -11.18
CA TYR A 28 5.84 10.13 -12.34
C TYR A 28 6.59 9.64 -13.57
N ALA A 29 6.24 8.47 -14.05
CA ALA A 29 6.66 7.94 -15.32
C ALA A 29 5.48 8.03 -16.32
N PRO A 30 5.71 7.89 -17.65
CA PRO A 30 4.64 8.07 -18.64
C PRO A 30 3.43 7.16 -18.47
N HIS A 31 3.63 5.92 -18.02
CA HIS A 31 2.56 4.92 -17.91
C HIS A 31 2.27 4.48 -16.48
N ASN A 32 2.98 5.02 -15.51
CA ASN A 32 2.69 4.78 -14.10
C ASN A 32 2.97 6.02 -13.27
N ARG A 33 2.29 6.09 -12.15
CA ARG A 33 2.49 7.09 -11.11
C ARG A 33 2.66 6.32 -9.81
N ARG A 34 3.67 6.64 -9.03
CA ARG A 34 3.85 5.98 -7.75
C ARG A 34 4.16 6.97 -6.66
N PHE A 35 3.70 6.64 -5.48
CA PHE A 35 3.97 7.41 -4.27
C PHE A 35 4.80 6.53 -3.35
N GLU A 36 6.03 6.94 -3.09
CA GLU A 36 6.84 6.31 -2.05
C GLU A 36 6.35 6.81 -0.70
N ILE A 37 6.10 5.87 0.22
CA ILE A 37 5.61 6.17 1.55
C ILE A 37 6.73 5.87 2.54
N PRO A 38 7.39 6.91 3.11
CA PRO A 38 8.49 6.70 4.02
C PRO A 38 8.01 6.30 5.42
N PHE A 39 8.56 5.21 5.94
CA PHE A 39 8.27 4.73 7.28
C PHE A 39 9.49 4.69 8.19
N GLY A 40 10.61 5.25 7.79
CA GLY A 40 11.85 5.04 8.51
C GLY A 40 12.31 3.58 8.40
N ASN A 41 13.04 3.10 9.38
CA ASN A 41 13.61 1.76 9.33
C ASN A 41 12.59 0.68 9.71
N PHE A 42 12.50 -0.37 8.89
CA PHE A 42 11.80 -1.60 9.25
C PHE A 42 12.77 -2.49 10.05
N GLY A 43 12.85 -2.27 11.36
CA GLY A 43 13.85 -2.91 12.19
C GLY A 43 15.25 -2.43 11.82
N LYS A 44 16.15 -3.34 11.47
CA LYS A 44 17.52 -3.01 11.04
C LYS A 44 17.68 -2.88 9.52
N ARG A 45 16.60 -3.01 8.74
CA ARG A 45 16.65 -2.96 7.28
C ARG A 45 16.10 -1.65 6.78
N CYS A 46 16.90 -0.93 5.99
CA CYS A 46 16.52 0.31 5.33
C CYS A 46 16.10 0.12 3.87
N ASP A 47 16.10 -1.11 3.40
CA ASP A 47 15.93 -1.48 1.99
C ASP A 47 14.50 -1.90 1.64
N ILE A 48 13.58 -1.89 2.62
CA ILE A 48 12.17 -2.16 2.39
C ILE A 48 11.45 -0.82 2.16
N THR A 49 10.75 -0.72 1.04
CA THR A 49 10.01 0.48 0.67
C THR A 49 8.56 0.14 0.37
N LEU A 50 7.65 1.00 0.81
CA LEU A 50 6.23 0.90 0.49
C LEU A 50 5.90 1.90 -0.60
N TYR A 51 5.20 1.43 -1.63
CA TYR A 51 4.69 2.26 -2.72
C TYR A 51 3.19 2.10 -2.88
N LEU A 52 2.51 3.20 -3.11
CA LEU A 52 1.20 3.16 -3.77
C LEU A 52 1.42 3.42 -5.24
N MET A 53 1.05 2.47 -6.08
CA MET A 53 1.28 2.50 -7.52
C MET A 53 -0.04 2.65 -8.27
N LEU A 54 -0.08 3.58 -9.21
CA LEU A 54 -1.19 3.80 -10.12
C LEU A 54 -0.68 3.50 -11.53
N GLU A 55 -1.18 2.45 -12.13
CA GLU A 55 -0.69 1.96 -13.42
C GLU A 55 -1.83 1.78 -14.42
N HIS A 56 -1.57 2.07 -15.70
CA HIS A 56 -2.48 1.66 -16.76
C HIS A 56 -2.51 0.14 -16.82
N ASP A 57 -3.69 -0.45 -16.88
CA ASP A 57 -3.82 -1.88 -17.11
C ASP A 57 -3.49 -2.16 -18.58
N LEU A 58 -2.38 -2.85 -18.82
CA LEU A 58 -1.92 -3.18 -20.17
C LEU A 58 -2.86 -4.10 -20.93
N ASN A 59 -3.70 -4.86 -20.21
CA ASN A 59 -4.69 -5.74 -20.84
C ASN A 59 -5.94 -4.98 -21.30
N THR A 60 -6.19 -3.81 -20.72
CA THR A 60 -7.36 -2.98 -21.03
C THR A 60 -6.97 -1.54 -21.41
N TRP A 61 -5.76 -1.35 -21.92
CA TRP A 61 -5.22 -0.02 -22.21
C TRP A 61 -6.08 0.79 -23.17
N ILE A 62 -6.85 0.12 -24.04
CA ILE A 62 -7.81 0.77 -24.95
C ILE A 62 -8.88 1.53 -24.17
N ASN A 63 -9.27 0.99 -23.01
CA ASN A 63 -10.26 1.58 -22.11
C ASN A 63 -9.64 2.50 -21.05
N HIS A 64 -8.30 2.60 -21.03
CA HIS A 64 -7.55 3.40 -20.08
C HIS A 64 -7.82 3.03 -18.61
N ASP A 65 -8.11 1.77 -18.34
CA ASP A 65 -8.30 1.28 -16.97
C ASP A 65 -7.02 1.46 -16.17
N ILE A 66 -7.19 1.69 -14.87
CA ILE A 66 -6.09 1.95 -13.94
C ILE A 66 -6.12 0.93 -12.83
N THR A 67 -4.97 0.29 -12.58
CA THR A 67 -4.80 -0.57 -11.41
C THR A 67 -4.13 0.22 -10.29
N ILE A 68 -4.73 0.21 -9.11
CA ILE A 68 -4.17 0.77 -7.89
C ILE A 68 -3.60 -0.39 -7.08
N ARG A 69 -2.31 -0.33 -6.75
CA ARG A 69 -1.64 -1.38 -5.97
C ARG A 69 -0.86 -0.77 -4.82
N LEU A 70 -0.95 -1.38 -3.65
CA LEU A 70 -0.10 -1.06 -2.52
C LEU A 70 0.93 -2.17 -2.39
N VAL A 71 2.21 -1.84 -2.55
CA VAL A 71 3.27 -2.80 -2.78
C VAL A 71 4.43 -2.55 -1.83
N LEU A 72 4.90 -3.62 -1.17
CA LEU A 72 6.16 -3.62 -0.44
C LEU A 72 7.25 -4.16 -1.34
N ILE A 73 8.34 -3.43 -1.46
CA ILE A 73 9.50 -3.84 -2.25
C ILE A 73 10.71 -3.96 -1.32
N ASP A 74 11.33 -5.14 -1.33
CA ASP A 74 12.60 -5.39 -0.64
C ASP A 74 13.69 -5.55 -1.68
N VAL A 75 14.64 -4.62 -1.68
CA VAL A 75 15.84 -4.71 -2.53
C VAL A 75 16.89 -5.47 -1.75
N ALA A 76 16.82 -6.80 -1.79
CA ALA A 76 17.76 -7.65 -1.08
C ALA A 76 19.18 -7.54 -1.66
N TYR A 77 20.16 -7.62 -0.78
CA TYR A 77 21.57 -7.61 -1.17
C TYR A 77 21.89 -8.78 -2.11
N GLY A 78 22.41 -8.45 -3.29
CA GLY A 78 22.96 -9.43 -4.23
C GLY A 78 21.95 -10.07 -5.18
N ASP A 79 20.66 -9.81 -5.03
CA ASP A 79 19.64 -10.25 -5.98
C ASP A 79 19.38 -9.16 -7.01
N ASN A 80 19.37 -9.54 -8.28
CA ASN A 80 19.07 -8.63 -9.38
C ASN A 80 17.59 -8.28 -9.49
N GLU A 81 16.72 -9.04 -8.80
CA GLU A 81 15.28 -8.82 -8.79
C GLU A 81 14.82 -8.52 -7.37
N PRO A 82 14.16 -7.36 -7.14
CA PRO A 82 13.60 -7.07 -5.84
C PRO A 82 12.40 -7.99 -5.54
N ASN A 83 12.29 -8.42 -4.29
CA ASN A 83 11.10 -9.11 -3.82
C ASN A 83 9.97 -8.10 -3.70
N GLU A 84 8.87 -8.39 -4.38
CA GLU A 84 7.70 -7.52 -4.41
C GLU A 84 6.51 -8.27 -3.82
N ALA A 85 5.81 -7.62 -2.89
CA ALA A 85 4.60 -8.17 -2.28
C ALA A 85 3.46 -7.17 -2.43
N CYS A 86 2.41 -7.58 -3.13
CA CYS A 86 1.21 -6.77 -3.31
C CYS A 86 0.26 -6.99 -2.13
N LEU A 87 0.00 -5.94 -1.35
CA LEU A 87 -0.87 -6.00 -0.17
C LEU A 87 -2.32 -5.65 -0.51
N TYR A 88 -2.52 -4.85 -1.53
CA TYR A 88 -3.83 -4.38 -1.96
C TYR A 88 -3.78 -4.15 -3.46
N SER A 89 -4.83 -4.52 -4.16
CA SER A 89 -4.96 -4.30 -5.59
C SER A 89 -6.41 -4.03 -5.96
N ARG A 90 -6.63 -3.06 -6.82
CA ARG A 90 -7.95 -2.75 -7.32
C ARG A 90 -7.86 -2.26 -8.77
N LEU A 91 -8.66 -2.87 -9.64
CA LEU A 91 -8.85 -2.39 -11.01
C LEU A 91 -9.96 -1.35 -11.02
N CYS A 92 -9.67 -0.18 -11.56
CA CYS A 92 -10.62 0.91 -11.70
C CYS A 92 -10.84 1.25 -13.17
N HIS A 93 -12.11 1.44 -13.52
CA HIS A 93 -12.49 1.93 -14.85
C HIS A 93 -12.63 3.44 -14.81
N VAL A 94 -12.33 4.11 -15.92
CA VAL A 94 -12.55 5.56 -16.05
C VAL A 94 -14.03 5.85 -15.81
N GLY A 95 -14.31 6.80 -14.93
CA GLY A 95 -15.68 7.15 -14.54
C GLY A 95 -16.11 6.53 -13.21
N ASP A 96 -15.39 5.52 -12.72
CA ASP A 96 -15.66 4.95 -11.38
C ASP A 96 -15.43 6.01 -10.30
N THR A 97 -16.06 5.80 -9.16
CA THR A 97 -15.82 6.61 -7.96
C THR A 97 -15.15 5.74 -6.91
N LEU A 98 -14.01 6.20 -6.40
CA LEU A 98 -13.39 5.61 -5.21
C LEU A 98 -14.12 6.17 -3.99
N GLU A 99 -14.80 5.29 -3.28
CA GLU A 99 -15.53 5.64 -2.09
C GLU A 99 -14.59 5.86 -0.89
N GLU A 100 -15.09 6.51 0.13
CA GLU A 100 -14.33 6.74 1.36
C GLU A 100 -13.83 5.44 1.98
N ASP A 101 -14.64 4.38 1.95
CA ASP A 101 -14.25 3.07 2.48
C ASP A 101 -13.04 2.48 1.74
N ASP A 102 -12.96 2.65 0.43
CA ASP A 102 -11.82 2.19 -0.37
C ASP A 102 -10.53 2.90 0.04
N MET A 103 -10.62 4.21 0.23
CA MET A 103 -9.50 5.03 0.63
C MET A 103 -9.08 4.75 2.07
N ASN A 104 -10.04 4.50 2.95
CA ASN A 104 -9.78 4.13 4.34
C ASN A 104 -9.10 2.77 4.45
N GLU A 105 -9.39 1.83 3.54
CA GLU A 105 -8.70 0.55 3.51
C GLU A 105 -7.20 0.73 3.20
N ILE A 106 -6.87 1.58 2.24
CA ILE A 106 -5.48 1.92 1.92
C ILE A 106 -4.78 2.54 3.14
N LEU A 107 -5.42 3.52 3.79
CA LEU A 107 -4.89 4.14 5.01
C LEU A 107 -4.71 3.15 6.14
N SER A 108 -5.63 2.21 6.28
CA SER A 108 -5.56 1.16 7.30
C SER A 108 -4.32 0.29 7.11
N PHE A 109 -4.02 -0.11 5.87
CA PHE A 109 -2.78 -0.83 5.57
C PHE A 109 -1.54 -0.01 5.90
N MET A 110 -1.52 1.25 5.49
CA MET A 110 -0.40 2.15 5.76
C MET A 110 -0.16 2.31 7.26
N SER A 111 -1.22 2.51 8.02
CA SER A 111 -1.16 2.66 9.48
C SER A 111 -0.69 1.38 10.18
N PHE A 112 -1.17 0.23 9.72
CA PHE A 112 -0.73 -1.07 10.23
C PHE A 112 0.76 -1.28 10.02
N ILE A 113 1.26 -1.00 8.82
CA ILE A 113 2.68 -1.16 8.48
C ILE A 113 3.54 -0.25 9.35
N ARG A 114 3.11 0.98 9.56
CA ARG A 114 3.82 1.94 10.42
C ARG A 114 3.88 1.47 11.87
N ASP A 115 2.76 0.95 12.39
CA ASP A 115 2.64 0.56 13.80
C ASP A 115 3.22 -0.82 14.11
N CYS A 116 3.36 -1.68 13.11
CA CYS A 116 3.78 -3.07 13.27
C CYS A 116 4.97 -3.43 12.38
N PRO A 117 6.11 -2.74 12.51
CA PRO A 117 7.27 -2.98 11.65
C PRO A 117 7.88 -4.37 11.80
N ASN A 118 7.77 -4.99 12.98
CA ASN A 118 8.32 -6.32 13.21
C ASN A 118 7.59 -7.40 12.43
N GLU A 119 6.27 -7.31 12.35
CA GLU A 119 5.43 -8.21 11.57
C GLU A 119 5.72 -8.08 10.08
N VAL A 120 5.86 -6.84 9.62
CA VAL A 120 6.20 -6.57 8.22
C VAL A 120 7.58 -7.14 7.88
N ASN A 121 8.56 -6.98 8.77
CA ASN A 121 9.90 -7.56 8.60
C ASN A 121 9.86 -9.08 8.49
N ARG A 122 9.09 -9.76 9.34
CA ARG A 122 8.95 -11.21 9.28
C ARG A 122 8.34 -11.66 7.97
N PHE A 123 7.33 -10.95 7.51
CA PHE A 123 6.67 -11.23 6.24
C PHE A 123 7.64 -11.07 5.06
N VAL A 124 8.36 -9.96 4.99
CA VAL A 124 9.28 -9.68 3.87
C VAL A 124 10.46 -10.64 3.86
N ARG A 125 10.96 -11.04 5.04
CA ARG A 125 12.07 -11.97 5.19
C ARG A 125 11.67 -13.43 5.12
N ASN A 126 10.41 -13.72 4.87
CA ASN A 126 9.91 -15.09 4.80
C ASN A 126 10.40 -15.76 3.54
N ASN A 127 11.55 -16.43 3.62
CA ASN A 127 12.11 -17.28 2.57
C ASN A 127 11.80 -18.76 2.81
N ASP A 128 10.89 -19.03 3.76
CA ASP A 128 10.56 -20.40 4.15
C ASP A 128 9.56 -21.01 3.18
N GLU A 129 9.83 -22.20 2.69
CA GLU A 129 8.93 -22.98 1.85
C GLU A 129 7.59 -23.29 2.52
N THR A 130 7.55 -23.23 3.85
CA THR A 130 6.32 -23.50 4.62
C THR A 130 5.32 -22.36 4.59
N ASP A 131 5.71 -21.20 4.09
CA ASP A 131 4.88 -19.98 4.00
C ASP A 131 4.25 -19.57 5.34
N LYS A 132 4.93 -19.88 6.44
CA LYS A 132 4.45 -19.62 7.80
C LYS A 132 4.15 -18.15 8.07
N TYR A 133 4.97 -17.25 7.52
CA TYR A 133 4.82 -15.80 7.65
C TYR A 133 4.45 -15.15 6.31
N GLY A 134 3.60 -15.83 5.54
CA GLY A 134 3.14 -15.34 4.23
C GLY A 134 2.08 -14.25 4.33
N LEU A 135 1.48 -13.92 3.19
CA LEU A 135 0.47 -12.87 3.08
C LEU A 135 -0.75 -13.15 3.96
N GLU A 136 -1.20 -14.38 4.03
CA GLU A 136 -2.33 -14.77 4.87
C GLU A 136 -2.06 -14.49 6.34
N TRP A 137 -0.87 -14.86 6.83
CA TRP A 137 -0.44 -14.54 8.20
C TRP A 137 -0.42 -13.04 8.45
N LEU A 138 0.11 -12.25 7.49
CA LEU A 138 0.17 -10.79 7.62
C LEU A 138 -1.23 -10.17 7.69
N MET A 139 -2.16 -10.67 6.87
CA MET A 139 -3.56 -10.20 6.90
C MET A 139 -4.23 -10.51 8.23
N GLU A 140 -3.97 -11.67 8.81
CA GLU A 140 -4.48 -12.02 10.15
C GLU A 140 -3.93 -11.07 11.21
N ARG A 141 -2.64 -10.73 11.16
CA ARG A 141 -2.04 -9.75 12.08
C ARG A 141 -2.68 -8.37 11.92
N LYS A 142 -2.97 -7.98 10.69
CA LYS A 142 -3.66 -6.72 10.42
C LYS A 142 -5.07 -6.71 11.03
N GLU A 143 -5.82 -7.80 10.92
CA GLU A 143 -7.14 -7.90 11.51
C GLU A 143 -7.09 -7.79 13.04
N GLU A 144 -6.13 -8.46 13.68
CA GLU A 144 -5.93 -8.35 15.14
C GLU A 144 -5.60 -6.91 15.55
N TRP A 145 -4.70 -6.27 14.83
CA TRP A 145 -4.33 -4.87 15.08
C TRP A 145 -5.54 -3.95 14.94
N THR A 146 -6.34 -4.14 13.91
CA THR A 146 -7.58 -3.37 13.69
C THR A 146 -8.56 -3.54 14.85
N GLY A 147 -8.73 -4.76 15.34
CA GLY A 147 -9.56 -5.07 16.49
C GLY A 147 -9.08 -4.39 17.76
N GLN A 148 -7.77 -4.42 18.02
CA GLN A 148 -7.16 -3.76 19.17
C GLN A 148 -7.36 -2.24 19.14
N LYS A 149 -7.24 -1.63 17.96
CA LYS A 149 -7.46 -0.19 17.78
C LYS A 149 -8.90 0.20 18.06
N LYS A 150 -9.88 -0.60 17.61
CA LYS A 150 -11.30 -0.38 17.90
C LYS A 150 -11.58 -0.45 19.41
N GLN A 151 -11.06 -1.45 20.09
CA GLN A 151 -11.22 -1.62 21.54
C GLN A 151 -10.63 -0.45 22.30
N ALA A 152 -9.43 0.00 21.92
CA ALA A 152 -8.79 1.15 22.54
C ALA A 152 -9.60 2.42 22.39
N LYS A 153 -10.20 2.62 21.20
CA LYS A 153 -11.06 3.77 20.91
C LYS A 153 -12.35 3.74 21.74
N GLU A 154 -13.00 2.58 21.83
CA GLU A 154 -14.20 2.39 22.63
C GLU A 154 -13.97 2.66 24.13
N LYS A 155 -12.81 2.22 24.66
CA LYS A 155 -12.42 2.50 26.05
C LYS A 155 -12.21 3.98 26.34
N LYS A 156 -11.70 4.74 25.36
CA LYS A 156 -11.51 6.19 25.50
C LYS A 156 -12.82 6.97 25.47
N GLU A 157 -13.83 6.46 24.78
CA GLU A 157 -15.15 7.09 24.69
C GLU A 157 -16.04 6.81 25.90
N ARG A 158 -15.64 5.89 26.78
CA ARG A 158 -16.29 5.62 28.07
C ARG A 158 -15.62 6.47 29.16
#